data_133074e601bff3fdb12b378937b62a76
#
_entry.id   133074e601bff3fdb12b378937b62a76
#
_cell.length_a   1.000
_cell.length_b   1.000
_cell.length_c   1.000
_cell.angle_alpha   90.00
_cell.angle_beta   90.00
_cell.angle_gamma   90.00
#
_symmetry.space_group_name_H-M   'P 1'
#
loop_
_entity.id
_entity.type
_entity.pdbx_description
1 polymer ?
#
loop_
_entity_poly.entity_id
_entity_poly.type
_entity_poly.pdbx_seq_one_letter_code
_entity_poly.pdbx_strand_id
1 'polypeptide(L)'
;MARIDRCECFCMDMEWYGVDRNGNIAVFCSAGEGYLPEFVCEDVERAEELMEYFDTVEKITDSSLFFKSIERAEQVAREFSDKRLYYFDSDDGTRFGIATLHEYYTKRSAPLRPLEYERLPEHIRDLLGHNRMDVEDFSAIHVLHVKHAYEVRI
;
A
#
# COMPACT_ATOMS: atom_id res chain seq x y z
N MET A 1 21.19 7.99 4.76
CA MET A 1 19.78 7.66 4.55
C MET A 1 18.89 8.78 5.00
N ALA A 2 18.08 9.30 4.09
CA ALA A 2 17.10 10.33 4.43
C ALA A 2 15.83 9.67 4.97
N ARG A 3 15.27 10.25 6.01
CA ARG A 3 14.01 9.81 6.59
C ARG A 3 12.85 10.66 6.08
N ILE A 4 11.68 10.07 6.04
CA ILE A 4 10.42 10.79 5.81
C ILE A 4 9.91 11.29 7.17
N ASP A 5 9.68 12.59 7.29
CA ASP A 5 9.06 13.16 8.48
C ASP A 5 7.53 13.02 8.34
N ARG A 6 6.91 12.30 9.27
CA ARG A 6 5.45 12.11 9.26
C ARG A 6 4.67 13.42 9.33
N CYS A 7 5.19 14.41 10.04
CA CYS A 7 4.54 15.71 10.15
C CYS A 7 4.58 16.48 8.83
N GLU A 8 5.67 16.37 8.09
CA GLU A 8 5.79 16.98 6.76
C GLU A 8 4.93 16.26 5.72
N CYS A 9 4.67 14.96 5.91
CA CYS A 9 3.83 14.17 5.03
C CYS A 9 2.35 14.30 5.32
N PHE A 10 1.97 14.91 6.42
CA PHE A 10 0.56 15.18 6.70
C PHE A 10 -0.01 16.09 5.59
N CYS A 11 -1.16 15.69 5.05
CA CYS A 11 -1.80 16.29 3.88
C CYS A 11 -1.12 15.99 2.52
N MET A 12 -0.08 15.15 2.49
CA MET A 12 0.50 14.66 1.24
C MET A 12 0.05 13.23 1.00
N ASP A 13 -0.52 12.96 -0.18
CA ASP A 13 -0.88 11.59 -0.55
C ASP A 13 0.38 10.82 -0.92
N MET A 14 0.64 9.74 -0.21
CA MET A 14 1.79 8.89 -0.45
C MET A 14 1.36 7.48 -0.80
N GLU A 15 1.97 6.93 -1.85
CA GLU A 15 1.87 5.52 -2.18
C GLU A 15 3.01 4.78 -1.49
N TRP A 16 2.67 3.72 -0.77
CA TRP A 16 3.67 2.83 -0.20
C TRP A 16 3.24 1.38 -0.38
N TYR A 17 4.17 0.47 -0.19
CA TYR A 17 3.97 -0.94 -0.54
C TYR A 17 4.29 -1.83 0.64
N GLY A 18 3.55 -2.93 0.76
CA GLY A 18 3.78 -3.93 1.80
C GLY A 18 3.61 -5.34 1.27
N VAL A 19 4.18 -6.29 1.98
CA VAL A 19 4.13 -7.73 1.66
C VAL A 19 3.51 -8.46 2.82
N ASP A 20 2.53 -9.31 2.56
CA ASP A 20 1.96 -10.19 3.58
C ASP A 20 2.80 -11.46 3.74
N ARG A 21 2.38 -12.35 4.64
CA ARG A 21 3.10 -13.59 4.92
C ARG A 21 3.03 -14.60 3.79
N ASN A 22 2.04 -14.48 2.92
CA ASN A 22 1.87 -15.33 1.74
C ASN A 22 2.61 -14.81 0.50
N GLY A 23 3.30 -13.68 0.61
CA GLY A 23 4.03 -13.10 -0.50
C GLY A 23 3.16 -12.26 -1.43
N ASN A 24 1.94 -11.91 -1.05
CA ASN A 24 1.12 -10.97 -1.79
C ASN A 24 1.61 -9.55 -1.56
N ILE A 25 1.47 -8.71 -2.55
CA ILE A 25 1.93 -7.33 -2.50
C ILE A 25 0.73 -6.39 -2.58
N ALA A 26 0.69 -5.42 -1.68
CA ALA A 26 -0.33 -4.38 -1.68
C ALA A 26 0.28 -3.00 -1.86
N VAL A 27 -0.45 -2.13 -2.53
CA VAL A 27 -0.21 -0.70 -2.55
C VAL A 27 -1.17 -0.03 -1.58
N PHE A 28 -0.65 0.91 -0.82
CA PHE A 28 -1.39 1.69 0.16
C PHE A 28 -1.28 3.16 -0.21
N CYS A 29 -2.41 3.84 -0.28
CA CYS A 29 -2.46 5.30 -0.49
C CYS A 29 -2.87 5.98 0.80
N SER A 30 -2.04 6.89 1.29
CA SER A 30 -2.28 7.55 2.57
C SER A 30 -3.37 8.61 2.51
N ALA A 31 -3.69 9.11 1.34
CA ALA A 31 -4.67 10.17 1.12
C ALA A 31 -4.40 11.42 1.99
N GLY A 32 -3.15 11.63 2.38
CA GLY A 32 -2.72 12.76 3.20
C GLY A 32 -2.88 12.58 4.70
N GLU A 33 -3.70 11.65 5.16
CA GLU A 33 -4.04 11.47 6.58
C GLU A 33 -3.75 10.06 7.11
N GLY A 34 -3.36 9.13 6.24
CA GLY A 34 -3.08 7.76 6.63
C GLY A 34 -1.77 7.62 7.39
N TYR A 35 -1.77 6.75 8.41
CA TYR A 35 -0.57 6.43 9.16
C TYR A 35 0.47 5.76 8.24
N LEU A 36 1.71 6.24 8.31
CA LEU A 36 2.85 5.66 7.58
C LEU A 36 3.67 4.78 8.53
N PRO A 37 3.83 3.48 8.23
CA PRO A 37 4.67 2.61 9.04
C PRO A 37 6.13 3.07 9.08
N GLU A 38 6.86 2.65 10.10
CA GLU A 38 8.27 3.01 10.24
C GLU A 38 9.11 2.55 9.04
N PHE A 39 8.83 1.35 8.52
CA PHE A 39 9.57 0.86 7.35
C PHE A 39 9.40 1.73 6.10
N VAL A 40 8.32 2.51 6.01
CA VAL A 40 8.15 3.48 4.92
C VAL A 40 8.96 4.73 5.19
N CYS A 41 8.96 5.19 6.44
CA CYS A 41 9.58 6.46 6.82
C CYS A 41 11.09 6.40 6.93
N GLU A 42 11.66 5.23 7.16
CA GLU A 42 13.09 5.10 7.49
C GLU A 42 14.04 5.35 6.32
N ASP A 43 13.56 5.24 5.08
CA ASP A 43 14.39 5.40 3.90
C ASP A 43 13.59 5.94 2.72
N VAL A 44 13.74 7.24 2.45
CA VAL A 44 13.01 7.90 1.38
C VAL A 44 13.43 7.42 -0.01
N GLU A 45 14.70 7.11 -0.20
CA GLU A 45 15.20 6.62 -1.48
C GLU A 45 14.61 5.26 -1.83
N ARG A 46 14.53 4.37 -0.83
CA ARG A 46 13.89 3.06 -0.99
C ARG A 46 12.41 3.21 -1.35
N ALA A 47 11.70 4.09 -0.67
CA ALA A 47 10.29 4.35 -0.95
C ALA A 47 10.06 4.85 -2.38
N GLU A 48 10.90 5.78 -2.84
CA GLU A 48 10.84 6.31 -4.21
C GLU A 48 11.17 5.24 -5.26
N GLU A 49 12.17 4.43 -5.01
CA GLU A 49 12.58 3.36 -5.92
C GLU A 49 11.50 2.30 -6.10
N LEU A 50 10.83 1.93 -5.01
CA LEU A 50 9.70 1.01 -5.08
C LEU A 50 8.53 1.61 -5.87
N MET A 51 8.21 2.87 -5.64
CA MET A 51 7.15 3.55 -6.38
C MET A 51 7.46 3.60 -7.87
N GLU A 52 8.69 3.94 -8.22
CA GLU A 52 9.14 3.98 -9.61
C GLU A 52 9.04 2.60 -10.29
N TYR A 53 9.44 1.54 -9.60
CA TYR A 53 9.31 0.18 -10.14
C TYR A 53 7.86 -0.19 -10.40
N PHE A 54 6.97 0.02 -9.42
CA PHE A 54 5.57 -0.38 -9.57
C PHE A 54 4.81 0.50 -10.57
N ASP A 55 5.28 1.69 -10.85
CA ASP A 55 4.73 2.51 -11.94
C ASP A 55 4.96 1.87 -13.31
N THR A 56 6.01 1.05 -13.45
CA THR A 56 6.37 0.42 -14.73
C THR A 56 5.88 -1.01 -14.87
N VAL A 57 5.25 -1.58 -13.84
CA VAL A 57 4.75 -2.96 -13.89
C VAL A 57 3.62 -3.08 -14.91
N GLU A 58 3.68 -4.15 -15.71
CA GLU A 58 2.68 -4.43 -16.73
C GLU A 58 1.29 -4.61 -16.13
N LYS A 59 0.30 -3.97 -16.76
CA LYS A 59 -1.09 -4.07 -16.38
C LYS A 59 -1.76 -5.25 -17.06
N ILE A 60 -2.58 -5.97 -16.30
CA ILE A 60 -3.52 -6.96 -16.82
C ILE A 60 -4.93 -6.53 -16.38
N THR A 61 -5.95 -6.85 -17.15
CA THR A 61 -7.31 -6.31 -16.96
C THR A 61 -8.20 -7.13 -16.03
N ASP A 62 -7.62 -7.74 -15.00
CA ASP A 62 -8.33 -8.62 -14.06
C ASP A 62 -8.32 -8.04 -12.66
N SER A 63 -9.36 -7.31 -12.31
CA SER A 63 -9.48 -6.73 -10.96
C SER A 63 -10.92 -6.77 -10.46
N SER A 64 -11.07 -6.79 -9.14
CA SER A 64 -12.35 -6.70 -8.44
C SER A 64 -12.38 -5.44 -7.61
N LEU A 65 -13.49 -4.72 -7.66
CA LEU A 65 -13.71 -3.52 -6.86
C LEU A 65 -14.60 -3.84 -5.65
N PHE A 66 -14.32 -3.17 -4.53
CA PHE A 66 -15.06 -3.34 -3.29
C PHE A 66 -15.85 -2.09 -2.88
N PHE A 67 -16.02 -1.16 -3.80
CA PHE A 67 -16.77 0.06 -3.56
C PHE A 67 -17.42 0.56 -4.85
N LYS A 68 -18.41 1.42 -4.69
CA LYS A 68 -18.99 2.19 -5.79
C LYS A 68 -18.77 3.66 -5.50
N SER A 69 -18.23 4.39 -6.42
CA SER A 69 -17.89 5.78 -6.25
C SER A 69 -17.93 6.49 -7.60
N ILE A 70 -17.34 7.68 -7.65
CA ILE A 70 -17.13 8.39 -8.89
C ILE A 70 -16.21 7.60 -9.81
N GLU A 71 -16.44 7.70 -11.11
CA GLU A 71 -15.72 6.96 -12.15
C GLU A 71 -14.20 7.04 -11.99
N ARG A 72 -13.66 8.23 -11.64
CA ARG A 72 -12.22 8.42 -11.47
C ARG A 72 -11.64 7.57 -10.34
N ALA A 73 -12.34 7.47 -9.20
CA ALA A 73 -11.87 6.65 -8.08
C ALA A 73 -11.87 5.18 -8.43
N GLU A 74 -12.87 4.71 -9.15
CA GLU A 74 -12.91 3.33 -9.65
C GLU A 74 -11.79 3.06 -10.64
N GLN A 75 -11.51 4.00 -11.52
CA GLN A 75 -10.41 3.89 -12.50
C GLN A 75 -9.06 3.76 -11.81
N VAL A 76 -8.80 4.59 -10.79
CA VAL A 76 -7.55 4.51 -10.02
C VAL A 76 -7.41 3.15 -9.34
N ALA A 77 -8.48 2.66 -8.72
CA ALA A 77 -8.45 1.35 -8.07
C ALA A 77 -8.18 0.23 -9.07
N ARG A 78 -8.78 0.28 -10.26
CA ARG A 78 -8.51 -0.69 -11.32
C ARG A 78 -7.06 -0.62 -11.80
N GLU A 79 -6.50 0.58 -11.96
CA GLU A 79 -5.11 0.75 -12.40
C GLU A 79 -4.12 0.06 -11.46
N PHE A 80 -4.33 0.15 -10.15
CA PHE A 80 -3.48 -0.57 -9.20
C PHE A 80 -3.67 -2.08 -9.27
N SER A 81 -4.90 -2.56 -9.25
CA SER A 81 -5.13 -4.01 -9.26
C SER A 81 -4.92 -4.65 -10.63
N ASP A 82 -5.01 -3.89 -11.70
CA ASP A 82 -4.60 -4.37 -13.03
C ASP A 82 -3.07 -4.58 -13.11
N LYS A 83 -2.31 -3.96 -12.23
CA LYS A 83 -0.88 -4.23 -12.02
C LYS A 83 -0.62 -5.43 -11.12
N ARG A 84 -1.65 -6.17 -10.75
CA ARG A 84 -1.61 -7.36 -9.89
C ARG A 84 -1.32 -7.06 -8.42
N LEU A 85 -1.68 -5.84 -7.97
CA LEU A 85 -1.52 -5.39 -6.58
C LEU A 85 -2.88 -5.35 -5.89
N TYR A 86 -2.92 -5.73 -4.61
CA TYR A 86 -4.02 -5.34 -3.73
C TYR A 86 -3.91 -3.86 -3.46
N TYR A 87 -5.04 -3.16 -3.45
CA TYR A 87 -5.05 -1.72 -3.20
C TYR A 87 -5.86 -1.39 -1.95
N PHE A 88 -5.20 -0.70 -1.02
CA PHE A 88 -5.80 -0.18 0.20
C PHE A 88 -5.69 1.34 0.22
N ASP A 89 -6.76 1.99 0.63
CA ASP A 89 -6.78 3.43 0.81
C ASP A 89 -7.04 3.77 2.27
N SER A 90 -6.44 4.85 2.75
CA SER A 90 -6.68 5.33 4.10
C SER A 90 -8.17 5.55 4.31
N ASP A 91 -8.71 4.92 5.34
CA ASP A 91 -10.11 5.11 5.68
C ASP A 91 -10.25 6.34 6.56
N ASP A 92 -10.89 7.30 6.01
CA ASP A 92 -11.10 8.60 6.61
C ASP A 92 -12.56 8.87 6.94
N GLY A 93 -13.34 7.82 7.12
CA GLY A 93 -14.79 7.90 7.33
C GLY A 93 -15.26 8.85 8.43
N THR A 94 -14.33 9.47 9.14
CA THR A 94 -14.63 10.41 10.24
C THR A 94 -13.79 11.67 10.15
N ARG A 95 -13.93 12.41 9.09
CA ARG A 95 -13.13 13.61 8.89
C ARG A 95 -13.70 14.84 9.52
N PHE A 96 -13.56 15.02 10.79
CA PHE A 96 -14.08 16.19 11.47
C PHE A 96 -12.98 17.09 11.99
N GLY A 97 -12.08 17.52 11.10
CA GLY A 97 -11.11 18.56 11.41
C GLY A 97 -10.09 18.25 12.49
N ILE A 98 -9.94 16.97 12.84
CA ILE A 98 -8.94 16.55 13.81
C ILE A 98 -7.67 16.20 13.06
N ALA A 99 -6.60 16.89 13.34
CA ALA A 99 -5.30 16.65 12.73
C ALA A 99 -4.64 15.41 13.34
N THR A 100 -5.19 14.23 13.07
CA THR A 100 -4.63 12.96 13.52
C THR A 100 -4.39 12.05 12.32
N LEU A 101 -3.38 11.21 12.42
CA LEU A 101 -3.12 10.20 11.41
C LEU A 101 -4.11 9.07 11.54
N HIS A 102 -4.75 8.69 10.43
CA HIS A 102 -5.68 7.57 10.38
C HIS A 102 -4.91 6.26 10.36
N GLU A 103 -5.21 5.39 11.29
CA GLU A 103 -4.51 4.12 11.44
C GLU A 103 -5.10 2.98 10.60
N TYR A 104 -6.32 3.19 10.06
CA TYR A 104 -7.03 2.17 9.30
C TYR A 104 -6.96 2.43 7.81
N TYR A 105 -6.76 1.35 7.06
CA TYR A 105 -6.81 1.34 5.60
C TYR A 105 -7.85 0.33 5.16
N THR A 106 -8.61 0.67 4.13
CA THR A 106 -9.68 -0.18 3.59
C THR A 106 -9.31 -0.66 2.20
N LYS A 107 -9.51 -1.95 1.95
CA LYS A 107 -9.26 -2.53 0.63
C LYS A 107 -10.27 -2.00 -0.38
N ARG A 108 -9.77 -1.43 -1.46
CA ARG A 108 -10.58 -0.84 -2.53
C ARG A 108 -10.67 -1.74 -3.75
N SER A 109 -9.62 -2.49 -4.03
CA SER A 109 -9.61 -3.43 -5.14
C SER A 109 -8.64 -4.58 -4.88
N ALA A 110 -8.81 -5.66 -5.63
CA ALA A 110 -7.96 -6.83 -5.57
C ALA A 110 -7.71 -7.37 -6.97
N PRO A 111 -6.51 -7.89 -7.24
CA PRO A 111 -6.20 -8.55 -8.49
C PRO A 111 -6.75 -9.97 -8.48
N LEU A 112 -7.15 -10.49 -9.64
CA LEU A 112 -7.49 -11.91 -9.78
C LEU A 112 -6.24 -12.78 -9.83
N ARG A 113 -5.13 -12.24 -10.31
CA ARG A 113 -3.84 -12.93 -10.38
C ARG A 113 -2.76 -12.07 -9.69
N PRO A 114 -2.59 -12.19 -8.37
CA PRO A 114 -1.66 -11.35 -7.62
C PRO A 114 -0.21 -11.49 -8.06
N LEU A 115 0.56 -10.40 -7.95
CA LEU A 115 2.01 -10.47 -8.00
C LEU A 115 2.52 -11.29 -6.81
N GLU A 116 3.52 -12.11 -7.06
CA GLU A 116 4.17 -12.91 -6.03
C GLU A 116 5.53 -12.30 -5.69
N TYR A 117 5.77 -12.02 -4.42
CA TYR A 117 7.02 -11.44 -3.94
C TYR A 117 8.26 -12.22 -4.44
N GLU A 118 8.18 -13.54 -4.38
CA GLU A 118 9.31 -14.41 -4.76
C GLU A 118 9.67 -14.34 -6.24
N ARG A 119 8.76 -13.81 -7.07
CA ARG A 119 8.98 -13.68 -8.51
C ARG A 119 9.45 -12.29 -8.95
N LEU A 120 9.57 -11.36 -8.02
CA LEU A 120 10.10 -10.03 -8.32
C LEU A 120 11.59 -10.11 -8.64
N PRO A 121 12.14 -9.14 -9.39
CA PRO A 121 13.59 -9.02 -9.55
C PRO A 121 14.29 -8.95 -8.18
N GLU A 122 15.45 -9.55 -8.08
CA GLU A 122 16.19 -9.64 -6.81
C GLU A 122 16.37 -8.30 -6.13
N HIS A 123 16.75 -7.28 -6.87
CA HIS A 123 16.92 -5.92 -6.34
C HIS A 123 15.63 -5.39 -5.71
N ILE A 124 14.49 -5.60 -6.37
CA ILE A 124 13.19 -5.15 -5.85
C ILE A 124 12.77 -5.98 -4.64
N ARG A 125 13.02 -7.28 -4.65
CA ARG A 125 12.77 -8.13 -3.46
C ARG A 125 13.56 -7.65 -2.26
N ASP A 126 14.82 -7.28 -2.46
CA ASP A 126 15.67 -6.77 -1.39
C ASP A 126 15.10 -5.47 -0.80
N LEU A 127 14.65 -4.56 -1.64
CA LEU A 127 14.03 -3.32 -1.18
C LEU A 127 12.69 -3.58 -0.48
N LEU A 128 11.80 -4.34 -1.12
CA LEU A 128 10.47 -4.62 -0.61
C LEU A 128 10.48 -5.52 0.63
N GLY A 129 11.53 -6.30 0.81
CA GLY A 129 11.70 -7.16 1.98
C GLY A 129 11.75 -6.42 3.30
N HIS A 130 12.07 -5.13 3.29
CA HIS A 130 11.97 -4.26 4.46
C HIS A 130 10.53 -3.92 4.84
N ASN A 131 9.59 -4.16 3.96
CA ASN A 131 8.19 -3.79 4.10
C ASN A 131 7.30 -5.01 4.38
N ARG A 132 7.84 -6.02 5.05
CA ARG A 132 7.05 -7.18 5.47
C ARG A 132 6.11 -6.79 6.60
N MET A 133 4.86 -7.17 6.47
CA MET A 133 3.81 -6.83 7.42
C MET A 133 3.31 -8.07 8.15
N ASP A 134 2.88 -7.88 9.39
CA ASP A 134 2.25 -8.94 10.18
C ASP A 134 0.78 -9.11 9.76
N VAL A 135 0.62 -9.48 8.51
CA VAL A 135 -0.67 -9.79 7.89
C VAL A 135 -0.51 -11.12 7.18
N GLU A 136 -1.40 -12.06 7.45
CA GLU A 136 -1.27 -13.36 6.83
C GLU A 136 -1.59 -13.34 5.34
N ASP A 137 -2.70 -12.68 4.96
CA ASP A 137 -3.17 -12.68 3.59
C ASP A 137 -4.01 -11.44 3.29
N PHE A 138 -3.54 -10.57 2.40
CA PHE A 138 -4.29 -9.39 1.98
C PHE A 138 -5.62 -9.74 1.32
N SER A 139 -5.75 -10.92 0.73
CA SER A 139 -7.02 -11.34 0.11
C SER A 139 -8.12 -11.59 1.15
N ALA A 140 -7.73 -11.97 2.34
CA ALA A 140 -8.66 -12.36 3.41
C ALA A 140 -9.14 -11.20 4.28
N ILE A 141 -8.51 -10.04 4.19
CA ILE A 141 -8.87 -8.88 5.00
C ILE A 141 -9.49 -7.78 4.16
N HIS A 142 -10.39 -7.03 4.76
CA HIS A 142 -11.03 -5.88 4.12
C HIS A 142 -10.57 -4.55 4.73
N VAL A 143 -10.39 -4.52 6.02
CA VAL A 143 -9.88 -3.36 6.78
C VAL A 143 -8.62 -3.78 7.51
N LEU A 144 -7.59 -2.97 7.43
CA LEU A 144 -6.30 -3.22 8.05
C LEU A 144 -5.95 -2.10 9.01
N HIS A 145 -5.64 -2.47 10.27
CA HIS A 145 -5.08 -1.53 11.24
C HIS A 145 -3.56 -1.49 11.07
N VAL A 146 -3.09 -0.53 10.29
CA VAL A 146 -1.68 -0.47 9.84
C VAL A 146 -0.69 -0.32 10.98
N LYS A 147 -1.04 0.46 12.00
CA LYS A 147 -0.17 0.66 13.16
C LYS A 147 0.11 -0.64 13.94
N HIS A 148 -0.81 -1.61 13.89
CA HIS A 148 -0.66 -2.90 14.56
C HIS A 148 -0.15 -4.00 13.63
N ALA A 149 -0.08 -3.75 12.32
CA ALA A 149 0.49 -4.67 11.36
C ALA A 149 2.01 -4.46 11.28
N TYR A 150 2.70 -4.87 12.34
CA TYR A 150 4.13 -4.67 12.49
C TYR A 150 4.95 -5.38 11.41
N GLU A 151 6.14 -4.86 11.18
CA GLU A 151 7.15 -5.52 10.40
C GLU A 151 7.45 -6.90 10.98
N VAL A 152 7.44 -7.89 10.12
CA VAL A 152 8.02 -9.18 10.48
C VAL A 152 9.52 -9.07 10.28
N ARG A 153 10.23 -8.85 11.35
CA ARG A 153 11.72 -8.89 11.31
C ARG A 153 12.16 -10.33 11.28
N ILE A 154 12.81 -10.64 10.20
CA ILE A 154 13.44 -11.96 10.05
C ILE A 154 14.82 -11.94 10.68
#